data_9ef38b94774307270131294f1953d1b3
#
_entry.id   9ef38b94774307270131294f1953d1b3
#
_cell.length_a   1.000
_cell.length_b   1.000
_cell.length_c   1.000
_cell.angle_alpha   90.00
_cell.angle_beta   90.00
_cell.angle_gamma   90.00
#
_symmetry.space_group_name_H-M   'P 1'
#
loop_
_entity.id
_entity.type
_entity.pdbx_description
1 polymer ?
#
loop_
_entity_poly.entity_id
_entity_poly.type
_entity_poly.pdbx_seq_one_letter_code
_entity_poly.pdbx_strand_id
1 'polypeptide(L)'
;MRIAFVSLHTSPIQTPSTGDAGGLNVYLLELARSLGRQGHEVRLITRATGPGSSAPVPVAPGVELVSLVAGPAGPLAKEDLPAITTAFADELAALPPADVVHSHYWLSAAAALPVARAWGVPHALTLHSVSAGKNRRLVDGDTPEPAARLAEEGRLVRASDLVVASAESEKRLLVEAYDADPSAVHVVAPGVEESFLREPSGRDHGGRARIVLLGRIQPLKGQDVALRALALLDPATRPLLVLAGGVSPGRDDYAAGLHALVRSLGLDGDVVFAGPLDRAATARTLASAHLALMPSAAETFGLVALEAAACGTPVVAARTEGLIDSVRAGVSGVFVESRDPADWARAIGALLADRAGLARLSASARAHAAGRTWDAAAADVAAEYRALLARGAVRAG
;
A
#
# COMPACT_ATOMS: atom_id res chain seq x y z
N MET A 1 5.05 -20.44 15.01
CA MET A 1 4.33 -19.46 15.84
C MET A 1 2.90 -19.33 15.30
N ARG A 2 1.94 -19.13 16.19
CA ARG A 2 0.57 -18.76 15.85
C ARG A 2 0.48 -17.24 15.84
N ILE A 3 0.11 -16.65 14.74
CA ILE A 3 0.13 -15.19 14.51
C ILE A 3 -1.29 -14.74 14.19
N ALA A 4 -1.81 -13.76 14.92
CA ALA A 4 -3.09 -13.13 14.64
C ALA A 4 -2.86 -11.81 13.88
N PHE A 5 -3.15 -11.77 12.57
CA PHE A 5 -3.19 -10.55 11.77
C PHE A 5 -4.58 -9.95 11.80
N VAL A 6 -4.70 -8.76 12.37
CA VAL A 6 -6.00 -8.10 12.57
C VAL A 6 -6.17 -6.96 11.58
N SER A 7 -7.21 -7.04 10.74
CA SER A 7 -7.63 -6.01 9.78
C SER A 7 -9.14 -5.78 9.85
N LEU A 8 -9.57 -4.90 10.76
CA LEU A 8 -10.98 -4.66 11.05
C LEU A 8 -11.73 -4.02 9.86
N HIS A 9 -11.12 -3.00 9.22
CA HIS A 9 -11.81 -2.11 8.29
C HIS A 9 -11.90 -2.61 6.85
N THR A 10 -11.09 -3.60 6.48
CA THR A 10 -11.06 -4.20 5.13
C THR A 10 -10.62 -5.66 5.20
N SER A 11 -11.27 -6.52 4.45
CA SER A 11 -10.88 -7.94 4.39
C SER A 11 -9.57 -8.11 3.62
N PRO A 12 -8.58 -8.82 4.18
CA PRO A 12 -7.30 -9.07 3.51
C PRO A 12 -7.40 -9.70 2.11
N ILE A 13 -8.46 -10.48 1.87
CA ILE A 13 -8.69 -11.15 0.58
C ILE A 13 -9.49 -10.32 -0.42
N GLN A 14 -9.90 -9.10 -0.05
CA GLN A 14 -10.64 -8.22 -0.96
C GLN A 14 -9.73 -7.75 -2.10
N THR A 15 -10.28 -7.74 -3.32
CA THR A 15 -9.55 -7.28 -4.51
C THR A 15 -9.06 -5.84 -4.33
N PRO A 16 -7.77 -5.57 -4.52
CA PRO A 16 -7.23 -4.21 -4.43
C PRO A 16 -7.94 -3.24 -5.38
N SER A 17 -8.00 -1.97 -4.99
CA SER A 17 -8.69 -0.89 -5.72
C SER A 17 -10.22 -1.04 -5.82
N THR A 18 -10.83 -1.88 -4.96
CA THR A 18 -12.29 -1.94 -4.77
C THR A 18 -12.63 -1.43 -3.37
N GLY A 19 -13.52 -0.47 -3.25
CA GLY A 19 -13.84 0.17 -1.97
C GLY A 19 -12.59 0.74 -1.29
N ASP A 20 -12.35 0.36 -0.02
CA ASP A 20 -11.16 0.76 0.74
C ASP A 20 -9.95 -0.18 0.54
N ALA A 21 -10.11 -1.28 -0.19
CA ALA A 21 -9.02 -2.22 -0.43
C ALA A 21 -7.90 -1.60 -1.29
N GLY A 22 -6.67 -1.85 -0.92
CA GLY A 22 -5.49 -1.28 -1.60
C GLY A 22 -4.19 -1.98 -1.22
N GLY A 23 -3.12 -1.22 -1.11
CA GLY A 23 -1.79 -1.75 -0.77
C GLY A 23 -1.74 -2.51 0.56
N LEU A 24 -2.56 -2.11 1.56
CA LEU A 24 -2.68 -2.82 2.83
C LEU A 24 -3.14 -4.28 2.62
N ASN A 25 -4.13 -4.50 1.78
CA ASN A 25 -4.67 -5.85 1.51
C ASN A 25 -3.61 -6.74 0.83
N VAL A 26 -2.87 -6.18 -0.14
CA VAL A 26 -1.74 -6.86 -0.79
C VAL A 26 -0.67 -7.21 0.26
N TYR A 27 -0.28 -6.23 1.08
CA TYR A 27 0.72 -6.42 2.13
C TYR A 27 0.34 -7.56 3.08
N LEU A 28 -0.88 -7.50 3.63
CA LEU A 28 -1.39 -8.50 4.58
C LEU A 28 -1.39 -9.91 3.98
N LEU A 29 -1.97 -10.05 2.79
CA LEU A 29 -2.15 -11.35 2.16
C LEU A 29 -0.80 -11.97 1.79
N GLU A 30 0.10 -11.21 1.19
CA GLU A 30 1.39 -11.72 0.75
C GLU A 30 2.34 -12.00 1.91
N LEU A 31 2.35 -11.15 2.94
CA LEU A 31 3.12 -11.40 4.16
C LEU A 31 2.61 -12.67 4.88
N ALA A 32 1.29 -12.82 5.02
CA ALA A 32 0.69 -14.00 5.64
C ALA A 32 1.02 -15.29 4.86
N ARG A 33 0.90 -15.27 3.52
CA ARG A 33 1.26 -16.40 2.66
C ARG A 33 2.72 -16.79 2.83
N SER A 34 3.61 -15.81 2.90
CA SER A 34 5.05 -16.05 3.07
C SER A 34 5.37 -16.61 4.46
N LEU A 35 4.74 -16.09 5.51
CA LEU A 35 4.86 -16.65 6.86
C LEU A 35 4.32 -18.10 6.92
N GLY A 36 3.20 -18.38 6.25
CA GLY A 36 2.66 -19.74 6.14
C GLY A 36 3.63 -20.71 5.46
N ARG A 37 4.27 -20.29 4.34
CA ARG A 37 5.33 -21.08 3.67
C ARG A 37 6.54 -21.33 4.58
N GLN A 38 6.82 -20.43 5.53
CA GLN A 38 7.89 -20.55 6.51
C GLN A 38 7.49 -21.37 7.74
N GLY A 39 6.34 -22.04 7.72
CA GLY A 39 5.87 -22.94 8.78
C GLY A 39 5.21 -22.23 9.97
N HIS A 40 4.73 -21.00 9.78
CA HIS A 40 3.90 -20.30 10.77
C HIS A 40 2.41 -20.54 10.51
N GLU A 41 1.59 -20.46 11.57
CA GLU A 41 0.14 -20.50 11.49
C GLU A 41 -0.37 -19.05 11.58
N VAL A 42 -1.00 -18.55 10.53
CA VAL A 42 -1.47 -17.16 10.43
C VAL A 42 -2.99 -17.13 10.35
N ARG A 43 -3.63 -16.46 11.29
CA ARG A 43 -5.03 -16.10 11.22
C ARG A 43 -5.18 -14.68 10.72
N LEU A 44 -5.79 -14.54 9.54
CA LEU A 44 -6.24 -13.25 9.02
C LEU A 44 -7.61 -12.97 9.63
N ILE A 45 -7.71 -11.99 10.52
CA ILE A 45 -8.92 -11.68 11.27
C ILE A 45 -9.50 -10.37 10.77
N THR A 46 -10.76 -10.40 10.34
CA THR A 46 -11.47 -9.25 9.78
C THR A 46 -12.92 -9.20 10.25
N ARG A 47 -13.59 -8.08 9.99
CA ARG A 47 -15.01 -7.95 10.23
C ARG A 47 -15.84 -8.63 9.14
N ALA A 48 -16.85 -9.40 9.51
CA ALA A 48 -17.86 -9.94 8.60
C ALA A 48 -18.76 -8.81 8.07
N THR A 49 -18.92 -8.73 6.75
CA THR A 49 -19.82 -7.77 6.09
C THR A 49 -21.11 -8.42 5.57
N GLY A 50 -21.23 -9.75 5.69
CA GLY A 50 -22.40 -10.52 5.32
C GLY A 50 -22.88 -11.40 6.48
N PRO A 51 -23.89 -12.25 6.28
CA PRO A 51 -24.25 -13.29 7.23
C PRO A 51 -23.04 -14.21 7.40
N GLY A 52 -22.23 -13.89 8.43
CA GLY A 52 -20.93 -14.52 8.63
C GLY A 52 -21.04 -15.80 9.44
N SER A 53 -20.26 -16.79 9.04
CA SER A 53 -19.79 -17.85 9.92
C SER A 53 -18.42 -17.39 10.45
N SER A 54 -18.21 -17.45 11.76
CA SER A 54 -16.89 -17.31 12.38
C SER A 54 -15.98 -18.53 12.10
N ALA A 55 -16.46 -19.51 11.33
CA ALA A 55 -15.67 -20.66 10.95
C ALA A 55 -14.48 -20.22 10.07
N PRO A 56 -13.26 -20.67 10.40
CA PRO A 56 -12.08 -20.36 9.63
C PRO A 56 -12.18 -20.86 8.17
N VAL A 57 -11.78 -20.01 7.22
CA VAL A 57 -11.73 -20.35 5.79
C VAL A 57 -10.27 -20.44 5.37
N PRO A 58 -9.79 -21.59 4.86
CA PRO A 58 -8.43 -21.71 4.34
C PRO A 58 -8.16 -20.72 3.20
N VAL A 59 -7.04 -20.01 3.27
CA VAL A 59 -6.60 -19.03 2.25
C VAL A 59 -5.35 -19.52 1.53
N ALA A 60 -4.41 -20.10 2.28
CA ALA A 60 -3.17 -20.69 1.77
C ALA A 60 -2.65 -21.71 2.81
N PRO A 61 -1.63 -22.52 2.49
CA PRO A 61 -0.98 -23.38 3.49
C PRO A 61 -0.55 -22.59 4.72
N GLY A 62 -1.04 -22.99 5.91
CA GLY A 62 -0.77 -22.30 7.16
C GLY A 62 -1.50 -20.97 7.36
N VAL A 63 -2.41 -20.59 6.46
CA VAL A 63 -3.13 -19.30 6.53
C VAL A 63 -4.64 -19.52 6.44
N GLU A 64 -5.37 -18.99 7.40
CA GLU A 64 -6.84 -19.02 7.45
C GLU A 64 -7.42 -17.63 7.63
N LEU A 65 -8.62 -17.39 7.11
CA LEU A 65 -9.41 -16.19 7.32
C LEU A 65 -10.49 -16.46 8.36
N VAL A 66 -10.57 -15.61 9.37
CA VAL A 66 -11.61 -15.59 10.38
C VAL A 66 -12.39 -14.29 10.27
N SER A 67 -13.71 -14.38 10.06
CA SER A 67 -14.59 -13.22 9.95
C SER A 67 -15.43 -13.06 11.22
N LEU A 68 -15.22 -11.99 11.97
CA LEU A 68 -15.91 -11.71 13.23
C LEU A 68 -17.15 -10.86 13.00
N VAL A 69 -18.24 -11.19 13.68
CA VAL A 69 -19.49 -10.43 13.61
C VAL A 69 -19.42 -9.28 14.62
N ALA A 70 -19.25 -8.06 14.14
CA ALA A 70 -19.19 -6.87 14.98
C ALA A 70 -20.00 -5.73 14.36
N GLY A 71 -20.98 -5.23 15.11
CA GLY A 71 -21.91 -4.21 14.67
C GLY A 71 -22.92 -4.70 13.62
N PRO A 72 -23.57 -3.78 12.89
CA PRO A 72 -24.61 -4.12 11.92
C PRO A 72 -24.03 -4.90 10.73
N ALA A 73 -24.87 -5.74 10.10
CA ALA A 73 -24.52 -6.43 8.86
C ALA A 73 -24.34 -5.43 7.71
N GLY A 74 -23.49 -5.76 6.76
CA GLY A 74 -23.21 -4.93 5.58
C GLY A 74 -21.93 -4.09 5.71
N PRO A 75 -21.54 -3.39 4.64
CA PRO A 75 -20.44 -2.46 4.67
C PRO A 75 -20.79 -1.26 5.57
N LEU A 76 -19.78 -0.77 6.31
CA LEU A 76 -19.89 0.46 7.12
C LEU A 76 -19.00 1.53 6.51
N ALA A 77 -19.44 2.78 6.60
CA ALA A 77 -18.58 3.90 6.31
C ALA A 77 -17.39 3.94 7.30
N LYS A 78 -16.25 4.42 6.87
CA LYS A 78 -15.02 4.39 7.66
C LYS A 78 -15.14 5.18 8.95
N GLU A 79 -15.96 6.21 8.93
CA GLU A 79 -16.29 7.10 10.04
C GLU A 79 -17.11 6.40 11.13
N ASP A 80 -17.85 5.35 10.78
CA ASP A 80 -18.70 4.58 11.70
C ASP A 80 -17.94 3.41 12.37
N LEU A 81 -16.82 3.00 11.79
CA LEU A 81 -16.02 1.86 12.30
C LEU A 81 -15.49 2.05 13.73
N PRO A 82 -15.13 3.25 14.22
CA PRO A 82 -14.72 3.42 15.62
C PRO A 82 -15.78 2.94 16.62
N ALA A 83 -17.06 3.08 16.31
CA ALA A 83 -18.15 2.70 17.21
C ALA A 83 -18.25 1.18 17.45
N ILE A 84 -17.68 0.36 16.56
CA ILE A 84 -17.75 -1.11 16.66
C ILE A 84 -16.46 -1.76 17.15
N THR A 85 -15.42 -0.97 17.49
CA THR A 85 -14.11 -1.52 17.89
C THR A 85 -14.22 -2.37 19.16
N THR A 86 -15.07 -1.99 20.13
CA THR A 86 -15.31 -2.78 21.36
C THR A 86 -15.97 -4.12 21.02
N ALA A 87 -17.06 -4.11 20.26
CA ALA A 87 -17.73 -5.34 19.86
C ALA A 87 -16.80 -6.27 19.05
N PHE A 88 -15.92 -5.70 18.22
CA PHE A 88 -14.92 -6.50 17.51
C PHE A 88 -13.86 -7.07 18.48
N ALA A 89 -13.44 -6.31 19.50
CA ALA A 89 -12.50 -6.77 20.51
C ALA A 89 -13.08 -7.91 21.35
N ASP A 90 -14.38 -7.87 21.71
CA ASP A 90 -15.05 -8.94 22.44
C ASP A 90 -15.06 -10.25 21.65
N GLU A 91 -15.41 -10.19 20.36
CA GLU A 91 -15.38 -11.35 19.47
C GLU A 91 -13.95 -11.88 19.25
N LEU A 92 -12.97 -10.97 19.12
CA LEU A 92 -11.56 -11.33 19.01
C LEU A 92 -11.08 -12.05 20.26
N ALA A 93 -11.45 -11.57 21.45
CA ALA A 93 -11.07 -12.16 22.75
C ALA A 93 -11.63 -13.57 22.94
N ALA A 94 -12.73 -13.91 22.28
CA ALA A 94 -13.33 -15.25 22.32
C ALA A 94 -12.56 -16.29 21.48
N LEU A 95 -11.63 -15.85 20.62
CA LEU A 95 -10.80 -16.77 19.83
C LEU A 95 -9.70 -17.39 20.71
N PRO A 96 -9.16 -18.56 20.31
CA PRO A 96 -7.97 -19.12 20.95
C PRO A 96 -6.78 -18.15 20.83
N PRO A 97 -6.04 -17.87 21.92
CA PRO A 97 -4.91 -16.96 21.89
C PRO A 97 -3.85 -17.34 20.86
N ALA A 98 -3.28 -16.33 20.21
CA ALA A 98 -2.10 -16.43 19.37
C ALA A 98 -0.82 -16.26 20.22
N ASP A 99 0.35 -16.47 19.62
CA ASP A 99 1.64 -16.19 20.25
C ASP A 99 2.01 -14.70 20.08
N VAL A 100 1.52 -14.05 19.00
CA VAL A 100 1.70 -12.63 18.69
C VAL A 100 0.41 -12.11 18.03
N VAL A 101 -0.01 -10.90 18.40
CA VAL A 101 -1.07 -10.15 17.73
C VAL A 101 -0.44 -9.02 16.93
N HIS A 102 -0.65 -8.98 15.61
CA HIS A 102 -0.20 -7.90 14.75
C HIS A 102 -1.39 -7.18 14.12
N SER A 103 -1.58 -5.96 14.53
CA SER A 103 -2.64 -5.10 14.03
C SER A 103 -2.20 -4.31 12.80
N HIS A 104 -3.05 -4.30 11.79
CA HIS A 104 -2.85 -3.52 10.58
C HIS A 104 -3.87 -2.40 10.52
N TYR A 105 -3.38 -1.16 10.58
CA TYR A 105 -4.15 0.06 10.70
C TYR A 105 -4.62 0.37 12.14
N TRP A 106 -4.81 1.66 12.43
CA TRP A 106 -5.13 2.13 13.77
C TRP A 106 -6.43 1.57 14.37
N LEU A 107 -7.50 1.41 13.56
CA LEU A 107 -8.77 0.82 14.02
C LEU A 107 -8.60 -0.62 14.52
N SER A 108 -7.79 -1.39 13.80
CA SER A 108 -7.46 -2.75 14.19
C SER A 108 -6.67 -2.79 15.50
N ALA A 109 -5.72 -1.86 15.65
CA ALA A 109 -4.92 -1.76 16.87
C ALA A 109 -5.76 -1.29 18.07
N ALA A 110 -6.71 -0.38 17.87
CA ALA A 110 -7.62 0.06 18.92
C ALA A 110 -8.44 -1.11 19.50
N ALA A 111 -8.87 -2.04 18.64
CA ALA A 111 -9.60 -3.23 19.05
C ALA A 111 -8.68 -4.33 19.61
N ALA A 112 -7.52 -4.58 18.99
CA ALA A 112 -6.73 -5.76 19.27
C ALA A 112 -5.68 -5.59 20.39
N LEU A 113 -5.19 -4.38 20.64
CA LEU A 113 -4.20 -4.13 21.72
C LEU A 113 -4.73 -4.52 23.12
N PRO A 114 -5.98 -4.19 23.52
CA PRO A 114 -6.53 -4.66 24.80
C PRO A 114 -6.60 -6.19 24.87
N VAL A 115 -6.95 -6.86 23.76
CA VAL A 115 -7.06 -8.31 23.70
C VAL A 115 -5.68 -8.97 23.81
N ALA A 116 -4.66 -8.45 23.10
CA ALA A 116 -3.29 -8.94 23.24
C ALA A 116 -2.80 -8.86 24.68
N ARG A 117 -3.10 -7.77 25.37
CA ARG A 117 -2.79 -7.60 26.79
C ARG A 117 -3.52 -8.60 27.69
N ALA A 118 -4.81 -8.84 27.43
CA ALA A 118 -5.60 -9.82 28.15
C ALA A 118 -5.09 -11.26 27.94
N TRP A 119 -4.61 -11.57 26.74
CA TRP A 119 -3.97 -12.85 26.44
C TRP A 119 -2.53 -12.95 27.00
N GLY A 120 -1.94 -11.86 27.47
CA GLY A 120 -0.55 -11.82 27.92
C GLY A 120 0.48 -12.04 26.80
N VAL A 121 0.14 -11.64 25.56
CA VAL A 121 1.00 -11.80 24.39
C VAL A 121 1.44 -10.45 23.82
N PRO A 122 2.60 -10.36 23.13
CA PRO A 122 3.06 -9.12 22.54
C PRO A 122 2.14 -8.63 21.41
N HIS A 123 2.03 -7.30 21.31
CA HIS A 123 1.29 -6.59 20.26
C HIS A 123 2.25 -5.88 19.31
N ALA A 124 2.13 -6.18 18.02
CA ALA A 124 2.79 -5.47 16.93
C ALA A 124 1.78 -4.59 16.18
N LEU A 125 2.25 -3.48 15.60
CA LEU A 125 1.45 -2.53 14.84
C LEU A 125 2.13 -2.15 13.53
N THR A 126 1.39 -2.20 12.41
CA THR A 126 1.72 -1.53 11.16
C THR A 126 0.59 -0.58 10.79
N LEU A 127 0.86 0.72 10.67
CA LEU A 127 -0.18 1.72 10.40
C LEU A 127 -0.66 1.71 8.94
N HIS A 128 0.19 1.39 7.97
CA HIS A 128 -0.04 1.45 6.52
C HIS A 128 -0.39 2.84 5.98
N SER A 129 -0.79 3.75 6.81
CA SER A 129 -0.99 5.16 6.49
C SER A 129 -0.95 5.96 7.78
N VAL A 130 -0.09 6.98 7.80
CA VAL A 130 0.16 7.83 8.96
C VAL A 130 -0.59 9.13 8.75
N SER A 131 -1.55 9.45 9.63
CA SER A 131 -2.40 10.64 9.48
C SER A 131 -1.60 11.95 9.58
N ALA A 132 -0.57 12.00 10.42
CA ALA A 132 0.31 13.15 10.50
C ALA A 132 1.03 13.45 9.17
N GLY A 133 1.50 12.41 8.47
CA GLY A 133 2.13 12.55 7.16
C GLY A 133 1.16 13.04 6.08
N LYS A 134 -0.07 12.53 6.08
CA LYS A 134 -1.12 13.01 5.17
C LYS A 134 -1.46 14.48 5.41
N ASN A 135 -1.64 14.88 6.67
CA ASN A 135 -2.00 16.26 7.00
C ASN A 135 -0.88 17.27 6.71
N ARG A 136 0.38 16.84 6.67
CA ARG A 136 1.52 17.67 6.24
C ARG A 136 1.51 17.96 4.72
N ARG A 137 0.77 17.16 3.92
CA ARG A 137 0.85 17.16 2.44
C ARG A 137 -0.53 17.17 1.78
N LEU A 138 -1.47 17.91 2.36
CA LEU A 138 -2.79 18.09 1.76
C LEU A 138 -2.68 18.75 0.38
N VAL A 139 -3.49 18.28 -0.54
CA VAL A 139 -3.67 18.88 -1.86
C VAL A 139 -5.10 19.35 -2.02
N ASP A 140 -5.36 20.20 -3.02
CA ASP A 140 -6.70 20.70 -3.31
C ASP A 140 -7.70 19.54 -3.48
N GLY A 141 -8.83 19.63 -2.79
CA GLY A 141 -9.84 18.60 -2.75
C GLY A 141 -9.63 17.50 -1.71
N ASP A 142 -8.51 17.50 -0.94
CA ASP A 142 -8.34 16.61 0.20
C ASP A 142 -8.94 17.18 1.48
N THR A 143 -9.34 16.28 2.38
CA THR A 143 -9.82 16.61 3.72
C THR A 143 -8.77 16.17 4.74
N PRO A 144 -8.42 17.04 5.73
CA PRO A 144 -7.53 16.64 6.81
C PRO A 144 -8.06 15.43 7.57
N GLU A 145 -7.15 14.56 7.98
CA GLU A 145 -7.49 13.48 8.90
C GLU A 145 -7.85 14.10 10.29
N PRO A 146 -8.89 13.57 10.96
CA PRO A 146 -9.37 14.15 12.22
C PRO A 146 -8.32 14.14 13.33
N ALA A 147 -8.31 15.16 14.19
CA ALA A 147 -7.42 15.25 15.35
C ALA A 147 -7.54 14.04 16.30
N ALA A 148 -8.74 13.49 16.45
CA ALA A 148 -8.98 12.28 17.22
C ALA A 148 -8.20 11.07 16.69
N ARG A 149 -8.12 10.92 15.34
CA ARG A 149 -7.32 9.87 14.71
C ARG A 149 -5.83 10.07 14.97
N LEU A 150 -5.32 11.31 14.85
CA LEU A 150 -3.91 11.60 15.13
C LEU A 150 -3.54 11.25 16.58
N ALA A 151 -4.38 11.63 17.54
CA ALA A 151 -4.19 11.34 18.95
C ALA A 151 -4.20 9.82 19.22
N GLU A 152 -5.13 9.09 18.60
CA GLU A 152 -5.25 7.65 18.79
C GLU A 152 -4.10 6.88 18.12
N GLU A 153 -3.68 7.26 16.91
CA GLU A 153 -2.47 6.70 16.29
C GLU A 153 -1.25 6.85 17.19
N GLY A 154 -1.04 8.06 17.74
CA GLY A 154 0.08 8.31 18.67
C GLY A 154 0.00 7.48 19.96
N ARG A 155 -1.20 7.33 20.54
CA ARG A 155 -1.41 6.47 21.70
C ARG A 155 -1.08 5.00 21.40
N LEU A 156 -1.55 4.48 20.26
CA LEU A 156 -1.36 3.10 19.85
C LEU A 156 0.10 2.80 19.50
N VAL A 157 0.78 3.71 18.82
CA VAL A 157 2.20 3.59 18.48
C VAL A 157 3.04 3.46 19.76
N ARG A 158 2.82 4.33 20.76
CA ARG A 158 3.56 4.26 22.04
C ARG A 158 3.19 3.06 22.90
N ALA A 159 1.99 2.52 22.75
CA ALA A 159 1.49 1.40 23.54
C ALA A 159 1.80 0.02 22.96
N SER A 160 2.22 -0.08 21.70
CA SER A 160 2.59 -1.34 21.05
C SER A 160 4.01 -1.77 21.44
N ASP A 161 4.23 -3.08 21.57
CA ASP A 161 5.54 -3.65 21.90
C ASP A 161 6.52 -3.60 20.71
N LEU A 162 5.97 -3.52 19.49
CA LEU A 162 6.68 -3.40 18.23
C LEU A 162 5.85 -2.54 17.26
N VAL A 163 6.48 -1.62 16.58
CA VAL A 163 5.90 -0.95 15.40
C VAL A 163 6.73 -1.33 14.18
N VAL A 164 6.07 -1.94 13.21
CA VAL A 164 6.70 -2.29 11.92
C VAL A 164 6.42 -1.18 10.93
N ALA A 165 7.45 -0.39 10.62
CA ALA A 165 7.41 0.63 9.59
C ALA A 165 7.85 0.02 8.24
N SER A 166 7.23 0.46 7.15
CA SER A 166 7.55 -0.02 5.80
C SER A 166 8.81 0.66 5.21
N ALA A 167 9.26 1.76 5.82
CA ALA A 167 10.32 2.62 5.29
C ALA A 167 11.01 3.41 6.42
N GLU A 168 12.25 3.83 6.18
CA GLU A 168 12.98 4.70 7.12
C GLU A 168 12.32 6.07 7.26
N SER A 169 11.72 6.59 6.20
CA SER A 169 10.93 7.82 6.25
C SER A 169 9.71 7.69 7.15
N GLU A 170 9.02 6.55 7.12
CA GLU A 170 7.90 6.27 8.02
C GLU A 170 8.36 6.18 9.47
N LYS A 171 9.47 5.47 9.75
CA LYS A 171 10.06 5.41 11.10
C LYS A 171 10.35 6.82 11.65
N ARG A 172 11.02 7.67 10.86
CA ARG A 172 11.28 9.06 11.26
C ARG A 172 10.00 9.83 11.55
N LEU A 173 8.99 9.68 10.68
CA LEU A 173 7.69 10.34 10.86
C LEU A 173 6.99 9.90 12.16
N LEU A 174 7.03 8.60 12.49
CA LEU A 174 6.44 8.07 13.72
C LEU A 174 7.14 8.61 14.97
N VAL A 175 8.47 8.70 14.95
CA VAL A 175 9.24 9.28 16.04
C VAL A 175 8.94 10.77 16.19
N GLU A 176 8.95 11.54 15.10
CA GLU A 176 8.74 12.98 15.12
C GLU A 176 7.30 13.39 15.46
N ALA A 177 6.31 12.68 14.92
CA ALA A 177 4.92 13.09 15.04
C ALA A 177 4.19 12.46 16.22
N TYR A 178 4.60 11.28 16.66
CA TYR A 178 3.91 10.51 17.69
C TYR A 178 4.76 10.19 18.91
N ASP A 179 5.99 10.70 18.96
CA ASP A 179 6.93 10.44 20.07
C ASP A 179 7.14 8.93 20.30
N ALA A 180 7.27 8.20 19.17
CA ALA A 180 7.53 6.76 19.19
C ALA A 180 8.93 6.48 19.76
N ASP A 181 9.07 5.43 20.59
CA ASP A 181 10.40 4.94 20.98
C ASP A 181 11.12 4.39 19.72
N PRO A 182 12.26 4.99 19.30
CA PRO A 182 12.99 4.53 18.13
C PRO A 182 13.45 3.06 18.21
N SER A 183 13.61 2.53 19.43
CA SER A 183 14.00 1.14 19.68
C SER A 183 12.83 0.15 19.52
N ALA A 184 11.60 0.63 19.58
CA ALA A 184 10.39 -0.16 19.33
C ALA A 184 9.90 -0.08 17.87
N VAL A 185 10.47 0.83 17.06
CA VAL A 185 10.12 0.98 15.63
C VAL A 185 11.16 0.31 14.76
N HIS A 186 10.79 -0.78 14.09
CA HIS A 186 11.65 -1.54 13.20
C HIS A 186 11.19 -1.39 11.75
N VAL A 187 12.15 -1.21 10.84
CA VAL A 187 11.84 -1.07 9.41
C VAL A 187 11.93 -2.43 8.73
N VAL A 188 10.79 -2.86 8.19
CA VAL A 188 10.71 -4.05 7.32
C VAL A 188 10.08 -3.63 6.00
N ALA A 189 10.91 -3.50 4.97
CA ALA A 189 10.44 -3.11 3.65
C ALA A 189 9.56 -4.19 3.05
N PRO A 190 8.42 -3.83 2.43
CA PRO A 190 7.58 -4.78 1.71
C PRO A 190 8.31 -5.47 0.56
N GLY A 191 7.84 -6.67 0.23
CA GLY A 191 8.30 -7.42 -0.92
C GLY A 191 7.47 -7.16 -2.18
N VAL A 192 7.87 -7.82 -3.26
CA VAL A 192 7.12 -7.92 -4.51
C VAL A 192 6.75 -9.38 -4.76
N GLU A 193 5.58 -9.61 -5.34
CA GLU A 193 5.17 -10.94 -5.78
C GLU A 193 6.03 -11.43 -6.94
N GLU A 194 6.39 -12.70 -6.91
CA GLU A 194 7.21 -13.32 -7.96
C GLU A 194 6.57 -13.25 -9.35
N SER A 195 5.24 -13.21 -9.42
CA SER A 195 4.48 -13.02 -10.64
C SER A 195 4.89 -11.77 -11.42
N PHE A 196 5.21 -10.67 -10.74
CA PHE A 196 5.68 -9.42 -11.36
C PHE A 196 7.10 -9.55 -11.92
N LEU A 197 7.96 -10.32 -11.25
CA LEU A 197 9.32 -10.59 -11.73
C LEU A 197 9.33 -11.53 -12.94
N ARG A 198 8.37 -12.43 -13.04
CA ARG A 198 8.24 -13.40 -14.14
C ARG A 198 7.51 -12.85 -15.35
N GLU A 199 6.73 -11.77 -15.20
CA GLU A 199 5.97 -11.21 -16.30
C GLU A 199 6.91 -10.77 -17.43
N PRO A 200 6.74 -11.30 -18.65
CA PRO A 200 7.56 -10.89 -19.78
C PRO A 200 7.26 -9.44 -20.16
N SER A 201 8.28 -8.72 -20.63
CA SER A 201 8.05 -7.36 -21.14
C SER A 201 7.13 -7.41 -22.37
N GLY A 202 5.96 -6.81 -22.22
CA GLY A 202 4.97 -6.64 -23.30
C GLY A 202 5.14 -5.33 -24.08
N ARG A 203 6.30 -4.65 -23.94
CA ARG A 203 6.55 -3.35 -24.58
C ARG A 203 6.75 -3.53 -26.08
N ASP A 204 5.96 -2.81 -26.84
CA ASP A 204 6.18 -2.66 -28.28
C ASP A 204 7.16 -1.50 -28.49
N HIS A 205 8.40 -1.82 -28.83
CA HIS A 205 9.44 -0.82 -29.10
C HIS A 205 9.27 -0.11 -30.45
N GLY A 206 8.38 -0.57 -31.31
CA GLY A 206 8.09 0.03 -32.61
C GLY A 206 6.81 0.87 -32.63
N GLY A 207 5.92 0.69 -31.67
CA GLY A 207 4.63 1.36 -31.59
C GLY A 207 4.64 2.62 -30.72
N ARG A 208 3.43 3.14 -30.46
CA ARG A 208 3.21 4.26 -29.57
C ARG A 208 3.63 3.91 -28.15
N ALA A 209 4.44 4.76 -27.52
CA ALA A 209 4.84 4.57 -26.13
C ALA A 209 3.61 4.52 -25.22
N ARG A 210 3.68 3.72 -24.15
CA ARG A 210 2.63 3.62 -23.14
C ARG A 210 3.21 4.01 -21.78
N ILE A 211 2.48 4.84 -21.05
CA ILE A 211 2.76 5.19 -19.65
C ILE A 211 1.56 4.82 -18.79
N VAL A 212 1.79 4.47 -17.53
CA VAL A 212 0.73 4.02 -16.64
C VAL A 212 0.75 4.77 -15.33
N LEU A 213 -0.41 5.16 -14.81
CA LEU A 213 -0.62 5.57 -13.42
C LEU A 213 -1.57 4.58 -12.77
N LEU A 214 -1.06 3.85 -11.80
CA LEU A 214 -1.78 2.78 -11.11
C LEU A 214 -2.07 3.21 -9.67
N GLY A 215 -3.34 3.27 -9.32
CA GLY A 215 -3.78 3.66 -7.99
C GLY A 215 -5.23 4.11 -7.97
N ARG A 216 -5.82 4.11 -6.78
CA ARG A 216 -7.20 4.59 -6.60
C ARG A 216 -7.37 6.00 -7.17
N ILE A 217 -8.49 6.28 -7.78
CA ILE A 217 -8.83 7.61 -8.30
C ILE A 217 -9.17 8.51 -7.12
N GLN A 218 -8.26 9.44 -6.82
CA GLN A 218 -8.37 10.42 -5.73
C GLN A 218 -7.29 11.51 -5.88
N PRO A 219 -7.52 12.75 -5.41
CA PRO A 219 -6.59 13.89 -5.59
C PRO A 219 -5.16 13.60 -5.12
N LEU A 220 -5.02 12.87 -4.02
CA LEU A 220 -3.73 12.47 -3.45
C LEU A 220 -2.82 11.75 -4.45
N LYS A 221 -3.39 11.02 -5.43
CA LYS A 221 -2.63 10.24 -6.42
C LYS A 221 -2.19 11.04 -7.64
N GLY A 222 -2.75 12.24 -7.86
CA GLY A 222 -2.28 13.17 -8.87
C GLY A 222 -2.58 12.78 -10.31
N GLN A 223 -3.71 12.12 -10.58
CA GLN A 223 -4.14 11.82 -11.95
C GLN A 223 -4.31 13.10 -12.79
N ASP A 224 -4.75 14.20 -12.19
CA ASP A 224 -4.85 15.50 -12.80
C ASP A 224 -3.48 16.06 -13.24
N VAL A 225 -2.43 15.88 -12.43
CA VAL A 225 -1.05 16.25 -12.78
C VAL A 225 -0.57 15.46 -14.00
N ALA A 226 -0.82 14.14 -14.00
CA ALA A 226 -0.44 13.28 -15.13
C ALA A 226 -1.14 13.68 -16.43
N LEU A 227 -2.44 14.01 -16.39
CA LEU A 227 -3.22 14.48 -17.55
C LEU A 227 -2.70 15.80 -18.08
N ARG A 228 -2.45 16.76 -17.21
CA ARG A 228 -1.91 18.09 -17.61
C ARG A 228 -0.49 17.96 -18.16
N ALA A 229 0.34 17.11 -17.58
CA ALA A 229 1.67 16.82 -18.11
C ALA A 229 1.62 16.17 -19.50
N LEU A 230 0.70 15.22 -19.68
CA LEU A 230 0.48 14.56 -20.98
C LEU A 230 0.11 15.58 -22.06
N ALA A 231 -0.75 16.56 -21.76
CA ALA A 231 -1.18 17.59 -22.69
C ALA A 231 -0.04 18.48 -23.19
N LEU A 232 1.03 18.66 -22.39
CA LEU A 232 2.20 19.46 -22.73
C LEU A 232 3.21 18.71 -23.63
N LEU A 233 3.04 17.40 -23.82
CA LEU A 233 3.91 16.63 -24.72
C LEU A 233 3.51 16.84 -26.18
N ASP A 234 4.48 16.74 -27.09
CA ASP A 234 4.25 16.85 -28.52
C ASP A 234 3.20 15.80 -28.99
N PRO A 235 2.10 16.22 -29.60
CA PRO A 235 1.04 15.31 -30.07
C PRO A 235 1.54 14.19 -30.99
N ALA A 236 2.61 14.44 -31.78
CA ALA A 236 3.16 13.44 -32.70
C ALA A 236 3.87 12.28 -31.99
N THR A 237 4.39 12.52 -30.78
CA THR A 237 5.15 11.52 -29.98
C THR A 237 4.53 11.23 -28.63
N ARG A 238 3.36 11.84 -28.36
CA ARG A 238 2.63 11.71 -27.09
C ARG A 238 2.34 10.24 -26.78
N PRO A 239 2.71 9.73 -25.58
CA PRO A 239 2.40 8.37 -25.21
C PRO A 239 0.92 8.17 -24.93
N LEU A 240 0.46 6.91 -24.95
CA LEU A 240 -0.83 6.52 -24.40
C LEU A 240 -0.73 6.46 -22.87
N LEU A 241 -1.57 7.21 -22.15
CA LEU A 241 -1.67 7.16 -20.69
C LEU A 241 -2.78 6.19 -20.28
N VAL A 242 -2.42 5.19 -19.50
CA VAL A 242 -3.38 4.28 -18.85
C VAL A 242 -3.55 4.68 -17.39
N LEU A 243 -4.75 5.09 -17.02
CA LEU A 243 -5.17 5.34 -15.64
C LEU A 243 -5.89 4.09 -15.12
N ALA A 244 -5.29 3.36 -14.19
CA ALA A 244 -5.83 2.11 -13.67
C ALA A 244 -6.06 2.20 -12.16
N GLY A 245 -7.27 1.86 -11.74
CA GLY A 245 -7.74 1.86 -10.35
C GLY A 245 -9.20 2.22 -10.23
N GLY A 246 -9.82 1.80 -9.15
CA GLY A 246 -11.20 2.17 -8.82
C GLY A 246 -11.30 3.56 -8.21
N VAL A 247 -12.48 4.16 -8.26
CA VAL A 247 -12.77 5.44 -7.61
C VAL A 247 -12.80 5.21 -6.09
N SER A 248 -12.11 6.06 -5.34
CA SER A 248 -12.20 6.02 -3.87
C SER A 248 -13.61 6.44 -3.41
N PRO A 249 -14.14 5.86 -2.33
CA PRO A 249 -15.43 6.27 -1.79
C PRO A 249 -15.52 7.79 -1.61
N GLY A 250 -16.64 8.39 -2.06
CA GLY A 250 -16.87 9.84 -1.98
C GLY A 250 -16.00 10.69 -2.92
N ARG A 251 -15.40 10.11 -3.97
CA ARG A 251 -14.57 10.83 -4.94
C ARG A 251 -15.11 10.78 -6.38
N ASP A 252 -16.41 10.53 -6.53
CA ASP A 252 -17.07 10.47 -7.85
C ASP A 252 -16.95 11.78 -8.61
N ASP A 253 -17.08 12.93 -7.93
CA ASP A 253 -16.90 14.25 -8.52
C ASP A 253 -15.49 14.47 -9.07
N TYR A 254 -14.45 13.99 -8.34
CA TYR A 254 -13.08 14.05 -8.83
C TYR A 254 -12.90 13.18 -10.08
N ALA A 255 -13.44 11.97 -10.07
CA ALA A 255 -13.40 11.09 -11.24
C ALA A 255 -14.10 11.69 -12.45
N ALA A 256 -15.30 12.27 -12.25
CA ALA A 256 -16.01 13.00 -13.31
C ALA A 256 -15.22 14.21 -13.83
N GLY A 257 -14.54 14.92 -12.91
CA GLY A 257 -13.64 16.03 -13.23
C GLY A 257 -12.45 15.61 -14.10
N LEU A 258 -11.88 14.42 -13.88
CA LEU A 258 -10.80 13.90 -14.74
C LEU A 258 -11.29 13.63 -16.16
N HIS A 259 -12.48 13.06 -16.36
CA HIS A 259 -13.05 12.88 -17.69
C HIS A 259 -13.33 14.23 -18.40
N ALA A 260 -13.81 15.23 -17.66
CA ALA A 260 -13.98 16.57 -18.20
C ALA A 260 -12.63 17.20 -18.58
N LEU A 261 -11.60 16.99 -17.76
CA LEU A 261 -10.24 17.48 -18.00
C LEU A 261 -9.64 16.84 -19.27
N VAL A 262 -9.81 15.54 -19.51
CA VAL A 262 -9.37 14.86 -20.74
C VAL A 262 -9.97 15.55 -21.96
N ARG A 263 -11.29 15.80 -21.99
CA ARG A 263 -11.95 16.49 -23.10
C ARG A 263 -11.45 17.93 -23.28
N SER A 264 -11.34 18.69 -22.19
CA SER A 264 -10.88 20.09 -22.25
C SER A 264 -9.45 20.25 -22.72
N LEU A 265 -8.60 19.23 -22.51
CA LEU A 265 -7.22 19.20 -22.97
C LEU A 265 -7.04 18.54 -24.35
N GLY A 266 -8.12 18.07 -24.98
CA GLY A 266 -8.05 17.40 -26.28
C GLY A 266 -7.31 16.05 -26.26
N LEU A 267 -7.45 15.29 -25.18
CA LEU A 267 -6.72 14.02 -24.95
C LEU A 267 -7.58 12.77 -25.17
N ASP A 268 -8.75 12.88 -25.80
CA ASP A 268 -9.72 11.76 -25.93
C ASP A 268 -9.15 10.49 -26.54
N GLY A 269 -8.16 10.58 -27.43
CA GLY A 269 -7.44 9.44 -28.01
C GLY A 269 -6.14 9.05 -27.30
N ASP A 270 -5.78 9.76 -26.24
CA ASP A 270 -4.48 9.68 -25.57
C ASP A 270 -4.57 9.07 -24.16
N VAL A 271 -5.78 8.85 -23.63
CA VAL A 271 -6.04 8.39 -22.28
C VAL A 271 -7.01 7.21 -22.26
N VAL A 272 -6.67 6.19 -21.48
CA VAL A 272 -7.54 5.03 -21.20
C VAL A 272 -7.78 4.96 -19.69
N PHE A 273 -9.04 4.96 -19.30
CA PHE A 273 -9.47 4.64 -17.93
C PHE A 273 -9.74 3.13 -17.86
N ALA A 274 -8.82 2.37 -17.28
CA ALA A 274 -8.88 0.91 -17.24
C ALA A 274 -9.72 0.34 -16.09
N GLY A 275 -10.12 1.20 -15.13
CA GLY A 275 -10.80 0.73 -13.92
C GLY A 275 -9.91 -0.09 -12.99
N PRO A 276 -10.49 -0.77 -12.00
CA PRO A 276 -9.75 -1.65 -11.09
C PRO A 276 -9.21 -2.87 -11.83
N LEU A 277 -7.98 -3.26 -11.52
CA LEU A 277 -7.31 -4.42 -12.11
C LEU A 277 -7.03 -5.47 -11.03
N ASP A 278 -7.16 -6.74 -11.38
CA ASP A 278 -6.63 -7.84 -10.58
C ASP A 278 -5.08 -7.87 -10.63
N ARG A 279 -4.46 -8.73 -9.82
CA ARG A 279 -3.00 -8.79 -9.71
C ARG A 279 -2.32 -9.18 -11.03
N ALA A 280 -2.90 -10.13 -11.77
CA ALA A 280 -2.35 -10.56 -13.04
C ALA A 280 -2.48 -9.47 -14.13
N ALA A 281 -3.63 -8.80 -14.20
CA ALA A 281 -3.83 -7.67 -15.10
C ALA A 281 -2.91 -6.48 -14.72
N THR A 282 -2.70 -6.23 -13.42
CA THR A 282 -1.75 -5.24 -12.91
C THR A 282 -0.34 -5.53 -13.43
N ALA A 283 0.16 -6.76 -13.26
CA ALA A 283 1.49 -7.16 -13.73
C ALA A 283 1.64 -6.98 -15.25
N ARG A 284 0.66 -7.45 -16.04
CA ARG A 284 0.67 -7.27 -17.51
C ARG A 284 0.65 -5.79 -17.90
N THR A 285 -0.16 -4.98 -17.22
CA THR A 285 -0.25 -3.54 -17.51
C THR A 285 1.06 -2.85 -17.24
N LEU A 286 1.70 -3.11 -16.09
CA LEU A 286 3.02 -2.59 -15.77
C LEU A 286 4.07 -3.08 -16.77
N ALA A 287 4.14 -4.38 -17.06
CA ALA A 287 5.12 -4.94 -17.98
C ALA A 287 5.00 -4.39 -19.42
N SER A 288 3.81 -3.98 -19.84
CA SER A 288 3.57 -3.36 -21.14
C SER A 288 3.88 -1.86 -21.19
N ALA A 289 4.08 -1.21 -20.05
CA ALA A 289 4.33 0.22 -19.98
C ALA A 289 5.81 0.54 -20.12
N HIS A 290 6.12 1.69 -20.72
CA HIS A 290 7.47 2.24 -20.82
C HIS A 290 7.88 2.95 -19.52
N LEU A 291 6.92 3.61 -18.86
CA LEU A 291 7.10 4.30 -17.59
C LEU A 291 5.85 4.11 -16.71
N ALA A 292 6.06 4.06 -15.41
CA ALA A 292 5.02 4.20 -14.42
C ALA A 292 5.10 5.60 -13.79
N LEU A 293 3.95 6.27 -13.64
CA LEU A 293 3.86 7.61 -13.05
C LEU A 293 3.33 7.52 -11.64
N MET A 294 4.00 8.19 -10.71
CA MET A 294 3.56 8.30 -9.32
C MET A 294 3.61 9.76 -8.84
N PRO A 295 2.70 10.65 -9.33
CA PRO A 295 2.64 12.04 -8.91
C PRO A 295 1.92 12.21 -7.56
N SER A 296 1.97 11.20 -6.71
CA SER A 296 1.30 11.17 -5.41
C SER A 296 1.84 12.24 -4.47
N ALA A 297 0.97 12.99 -3.82
CA ALA A 297 1.37 13.97 -2.81
C ALA A 297 1.88 13.30 -1.52
N ALA A 298 1.36 12.13 -1.19
CA ALA A 298 1.83 11.32 -0.06
C ALA A 298 1.73 9.82 -0.39
N GLU A 299 2.72 9.08 0.07
CA GLU A 299 2.77 7.61 0.06
C GLU A 299 3.45 7.11 1.33
N THR A 300 3.00 5.98 1.85
CA THR A 300 3.66 5.36 3.00
C THR A 300 4.90 4.58 2.56
N PHE A 301 4.79 3.80 1.49
CA PHE A 301 5.90 3.09 0.86
C PHE A 301 5.87 3.21 -0.68
N GLY A 302 4.68 3.03 -1.28
CA GLY A 302 4.53 3.00 -2.74
C GLY A 302 4.81 1.61 -3.34
N LEU A 303 4.06 0.58 -2.93
CA LEU A 303 4.18 -0.78 -3.47
C LEU A 303 4.17 -0.81 -5.00
N VAL A 304 3.35 0.03 -5.64
CA VAL A 304 3.28 0.13 -7.10
C VAL A 304 4.62 0.49 -7.73
N ALA A 305 5.47 1.30 -7.05
CA ALA A 305 6.80 1.62 -7.55
C ALA A 305 7.69 0.37 -7.59
N LEU A 306 7.63 -0.46 -6.55
CA LEU A 306 8.38 -1.70 -6.48
C LEU A 306 7.85 -2.72 -7.50
N GLU A 307 6.54 -2.84 -7.65
CA GLU A 307 5.89 -3.70 -8.64
C GLU A 307 6.24 -3.28 -10.08
N ALA A 308 6.22 -1.99 -10.37
CA ALA A 308 6.66 -1.46 -11.67
C ALA A 308 8.13 -1.80 -11.94
N ALA A 309 9.00 -1.57 -10.96
CA ALA A 309 10.41 -1.93 -11.06
C ALA A 309 10.61 -3.44 -11.31
N ALA A 310 9.86 -4.31 -10.65
CA ALA A 310 9.89 -5.75 -10.85
C ALA A 310 9.52 -6.17 -12.28
N CYS A 311 8.54 -5.48 -12.88
CA CYS A 311 8.20 -5.65 -14.30
C CYS A 311 9.25 -5.01 -15.24
N GLY A 312 10.30 -4.40 -14.71
CA GLY A 312 11.28 -3.65 -15.46
C GLY A 312 10.73 -2.32 -16.00
N THR A 313 9.72 -1.74 -15.38
CA THR A 313 9.11 -0.48 -15.77
C THR A 313 9.61 0.63 -14.86
N PRO A 314 10.47 1.54 -15.35
CA PRO A 314 11.00 2.63 -14.57
C PRO A 314 9.90 3.58 -14.10
N VAL A 315 10.11 4.18 -12.92
CA VAL A 315 9.13 5.05 -12.27
C VAL A 315 9.53 6.51 -12.42
N VAL A 316 8.60 7.36 -12.81
CA VAL A 316 8.68 8.81 -12.62
C VAL A 316 7.86 9.14 -11.37
N ALA A 317 8.52 9.53 -10.30
CA ALA A 317 7.92 9.66 -8.97
C ALA A 317 8.02 11.09 -8.42
N ALA A 318 6.99 11.54 -7.70
CA ALA A 318 7.13 12.70 -6.84
C ALA A 318 8.13 12.38 -5.72
N ARG A 319 8.94 13.35 -5.30
CA ARG A 319 9.85 13.19 -4.16
C ARG A 319 9.06 13.34 -2.86
N THR A 320 8.36 12.29 -2.48
CA THR A 320 7.61 12.21 -1.21
C THR A 320 8.21 11.14 -0.30
N GLU A 321 7.91 11.24 1.02
CA GLU A 321 8.22 10.16 1.97
C GLU A 321 7.71 8.84 1.41
N GLY A 322 8.18 7.73 1.73
CA GLY A 322 7.78 6.44 1.16
C GLY A 322 8.25 6.21 -0.28
N LEU A 323 8.06 7.16 -1.22
CA LEU A 323 8.59 7.01 -2.58
C LEU A 323 10.13 7.13 -2.62
N ILE A 324 10.73 7.93 -1.76
CA ILE A 324 12.20 8.00 -1.65
C ILE A 324 12.83 6.68 -1.16
N ASP A 325 12.05 5.83 -0.50
CA ASP A 325 12.50 4.52 0.00
C ASP A 325 12.21 3.39 -1.01
N SER A 326 11.15 3.54 -1.82
CA SER A 326 10.75 2.53 -2.82
C SER A 326 11.37 2.76 -4.21
N VAL A 327 11.72 4.00 -4.55
CA VAL A 327 12.36 4.37 -5.83
C VAL A 327 13.81 4.76 -5.59
N ARG A 328 14.72 4.11 -6.31
CA ARG A 328 16.14 4.48 -6.30
C ARG A 328 16.47 5.31 -7.53
N ALA A 329 16.79 6.59 -7.32
CA ALA A 329 17.10 7.52 -8.41
C ALA A 329 18.22 7.00 -9.33
N GLY A 330 17.99 7.05 -10.64
CA GLY A 330 18.95 6.56 -11.65
C GLY A 330 19.08 5.03 -11.74
N VAL A 331 18.35 4.28 -10.89
CA VAL A 331 18.36 2.80 -10.87
C VAL A 331 16.99 2.21 -11.16
N SER A 332 15.94 2.61 -10.42
CA SER A 332 14.58 2.15 -10.66
C SER A 332 13.63 3.25 -11.15
N GLY A 333 14.11 4.49 -11.21
CA GLY A 333 13.30 5.62 -11.68
C GLY A 333 14.01 6.95 -11.51
N VAL A 334 13.22 8.01 -11.66
CA VAL A 334 13.65 9.41 -11.46
C VAL A 334 12.63 10.13 -10.58
N PHE A 335 13.08 11.19 -9.89
CA PHE A 335 12.18 12.03 -9.10
C PHE A 335 11.86 13.34 -9.82
N VAL A 336 10.64 13.81 -9.61
CA VAL A 336 10.17 15.15 -9.94
C VAL A 336 9.91 15.88 -8.61
N GLU A 337 10.51 17.05 -8.44
CA GLU A 337 10.50 17.78 -7.17
C GLU A 337 9.21 18.59 -6.95
N SER A 338 8.49 18.88 -8.02
CA SER A 338 7.28 19.71 -8.00
C SER A 338 6.04 18.96 -8.48
N ARG A 339 4.88 19.55 -8.23
CA ARG A 339 3.60 19.13 -8.85
C ARG A 339 3.30 19.90 -10.15
N ASP A 340 4.21 20.77 -10.62
CA ASP A 340 4.03 21.48 -11.89
C ASP A 340 3.99 20.47 -13.06
N PRO A 341 2.91 20.41 -13.84
CA PRO A 341 2.81 19.52 -14.99
C PRO A 341 3.94 19.68 -16.02
N ALA A 342 4.56 20.86 -16.13
CA ALA A 342 5.68 21.08 -17.04
C ALA A 342 6.94 20.31 -16.64
N ASP A 343 7.22 20.17 -15.36
CA ASP A 343 8.34 19.36 -14.86
C ASP A 343 8.12 17.88 -15.13
N TRP A 344 6.89 17.40 -14.96
CA TRP A 344 6.49 16.02 -15.29
C TRP A 344 6.59 15.75 -16.78
N ALA A 345 6.08 16.66 -17.63
CA ALA A 345 6.19 16.54 -19.09
C ALA A 345 7.65 16.46 -19.54
N ARG A 346 8.52 17.31 -18.95
CA ARG A 346 9.96 17.33 -19.26
C ARG A 346 10.61 16.00 -18.86
N ALA A 347 10.33 15.46 -17.68
CA ALA A 347 10.90 14.19 -17.21
C ALA A 347 10.43 13.02 -18.08
N ILE A 348 9.13 12.94 -18.39
CA ILE A 348 8.55 11.90 -19.25
C ILE A 348 9.15 11.99 -20.66
N GLY A 349 9.16 13.18 -21.27
CA GLY A 349 9.68 13.38 -22.61
C GLY A 349 11.15 13.01 -22.74
N ALA A 350 11.99 13.43 -21.78
CA ALA A 350 13.41 13.11 -21.76
C ALA A 350 13.67 11.60 -21.69
N LEU A 351 12.95 10.87 -20.82
CA LEU A 351 13.10 9.42 -20.68
C LEU A 351 12.62 8.66 -21.95
N LEU A 352 11.52 9.08 -22.54
CA LEU A 352 10.99 8.42 -23.75
C LEU A 352 11.85 8.71 -25.00
N ALA A 353 12.53 9.84 -25.06
CA ALA A 353 13.44 10.22 -26.14
C ALA A 353 14.77 9.42 -26.10
N ASP A 354 15.30 9.13 -24.91
CA ASP A 354 16.52 8.31 -24.75
C ASP A 354 16.19 6.82 -24.64
N ARG A 355 15.91 6.17 -25.77
CA ARG A 355 15.58 4.72 -25.80
C ARG A 355 16.66 3.84 -25.16
N ALA A 356 17.93 4.17 -25.37
CA ALA A 356 19.04 3.39 -24.83
C ALA A 356 19.14 3.57 -23.29
N GLY A 357 19.01 4.81 -22.80
CA GLY A 357 18.95 5.10 -21.37
C GLY A 357 17.75 4.44 -20.69
N LEU A 358 16.58 4.50 -21.33
CA LEU A 358 15.36 3.86 -20.82
C LEU A 358 15.52 2.34 -20.72
N ALA A 359 16.15 1.69 -21.71
CA ALA A 359 16.42 0.25 -21.68
C ALA A 359 17.37 -0.12 -20.52
N ARG A 360 18.45 0.66 -20.32
CA ARG A 360 19.35 0.48 -19.16
C ARG A 360 18.62 0.66 -17.83
N LEU A 361 17.84 1.72 -17.72
CA LEU A 361 17.05 2.01 -16.50
C LEU A 361 16.03 0.90 -16.23
N SER A 362 15.40 0.34 -17.28
CA SER A 362 14.49 -0.79 -17.19
C SER A 362 15.17 -2.05 -16.63
N ALA A 363 16.35 -2.39 -17.15
CA ALA A 363 17.11 -3.54 -16.67
C ALA A 363 17.56 -3.37 -15.20
N SER A 364 18.06 -2.19 -14.84
CA SER A 364 18.48 -1.89 -13.47
C SER A 364 17.31 -1.84 -12.49
N ALA A 365 16.12 -1.35 -12.90
CA ALA A 365 14.91 -1.37 -12.10
C ALA A 365 14.52 -2.81 -11.73
N ARG A 366 14.49 -3.71 -12.72
CA ARG A 366 14.16 -5.12 -12.50
C ARG A 366 15.18 -5.80 -11.57
N ALA A 367 16.46 -5.56 -11.79
CA ALA A 367 17.52 -6.10 -10.93
C ALA A 367 17.40 -5.59 -9.48
N HIS A 368 17.05 -4.32 -9.30
CA HIS A 368 16.83 -3.72 -7.97
C HIS A 368 15.65 -4.37 -7.23
N ALA A 369 14.55 -4.64 -7.92
CA ALA A 369 13.35 -5.25 -7.32
C ALA A 369 13.53 -6.75 -7.05
N ALA A 370 14.36 -7.47 -7.82
CA ALA A 370 14.52 -8.91 -7.71
C ALA A 370 15.00 -9.40 -6.32
N GLY A 371 15.72 -8.56 -5.58
CA GLY A 371 16.16 -8.86 -4.21
C GLY A 371 15.12 -8.56 -3.12
N ARG A 372 13.96 -7.97 -3.47
CA ARG A 372 12.92 -7.57 -2.52
C ARG A 372 11.74 -8.52 -2.60
N THR A 373 11.80 -9.62 -1.88
CA THR A 373 10.74 -10.65 -1.89
C THR A 373 9.90 -10.59 -0.61
N TRP A 374 8.65 -11.05 -0.71
CA TRP A 374 7.80 -11.21 0.47
C TRP A 374 8.35 -12.27 1.44
N ASP A 375 9.09 -13.27 0.95
CA ASP A 375 9.73 -14.27 1.82
C ASP A 375 10.84 -13.65 2.67
N ALA A 376 11.61 -12.71 2.13
CA ALA A 376 12.59 -11.95 2.91
C ALA A 376 11.90 -11.07 3.97
N ALA A 377 10.87 -10.30 3.56
CA ALA A 377 10.09 -9.48 4.48
C ALA A 377 9.44 -10.30 5.61
N ALA A 378 8.92 -11.49 5.29
CA ALA A 378 8.35 -12.41 6.26
C ALA A 378 9.41 -12.95 7.24
N ALA A 379 10.61 -13.27 6.76
CA ALA A 379 11.70 -13.70 7.61
C ALA A 379 12.14 -12.62 8.60
N ASP A 380 12.21 -11.35 8.14
CA ASP A 380 12.55 -10.21 8.97
C ASP A 380 11.48 -9.96 10.05
N VAL A 381 10.20 -9.92 9.65
CA VAL A 381 9.08 -9.77 10.61
C VAL A 381 9.05 -10.92 11.62
N ALA A 382 9.26 -12.17 11.18
CA ALA A 382 9.30 -13.32 12.06
C ALA A 382 10.50 -13.26 13.04
N ALA A 383 11.64 -12.68 12.65
CA ALA A 383 12.77 -12.44 13.54
C ALA A 383 12.41 -11.45 14.65
N GLU A 384 11.71 -10.37 14.31
CA GLU A 384 11.23 -9.40 15.30
C GLU A 384 10.23 -10.04 16.29
N TYR A 385 9.31 -10.87 15.81
CA TYR A 385 8.39 -11.59 16.71
C TYR A 385 9.12 -12.52 17.66
N ARG A 386 10.13 -13.27 17.19
CA ARG A 386 10.95 -14.14 18.07
C ARG A 386 11.69 -13.32 19.13
N ALA A 387 12.22 -12.14 18.76
CA ALA A 387 12.89 -11.24 19.68
C ALA A 387 11.92 -10.70 20.76
N LEU A 388 10.67 -10.38 20.38
CA LEU A 388 9.62 -9.99 21.34
C LEU A 388 9.28 -11.10 22.33
N LEU A 389 9.04 -12.31 21.81
CA LEU A 389 8.71 -13.48 22.65
C LEU A 389 9.84 -13.82 23.63
N ALA A 390 11.09 -13.73 23.19
CA ALA A 390 12.25 -13.96 24.05
C ALA A 390 12.33 -12.93 25.19
N ARG A 391 12.06 -11.64 24.91
CA ARG A 391 12.04 -10.58 25.94
C ARG A 391 10.89 -10.77 26.94
N GLY A 392 9.74 -11.24 26.48
CA GLY A 392 8.59 -11.53 27.34
C GLY A 392 8.87 -12.70 28.30
N ALA A 393 9.52 -13.75 27.82
CA ALA A 393 9.89 -14.90 28.65
C ALA A 393 10.88 -14.53 29.77
N VAL A 394 11.83 -13.63 29.52
CA VAL A 394 12.81 -13.15 30.52
C VAL A 394 12.14 -12.28 31.60
N ARG A 395 11.05 -11.58 31.29
CA ARG A 395 10.33 -10.76 32.30
C ARG A 395 9.36 -11.55 33.19
N ALA A 396 9.00 -12.77 32.78
CA ALA A 396 8.06 -13.63 33.50
C ALA A 396 8.76 -14.67 34.40
N GLY A 397 10.07 -14.86 34.31
CA GLY A 397 10.91 -15.73 35.14
C GLY A 397 11.77 -14.91 36.11
#